data_1b61873147c2b927fe488339dd7efee0
#
_entry.id   1b61873147c2b927fe488339dd7efee0
#
_cell.length_a   1.000
_cell.length_b   1.000
_cell.length_c   1.000
_cell.angle_alpha   90.00
_cell.angle_beta   90.00
_cell.angle_gamma   90.00
#
_symmetry.space_group_name_H-M   'P 1'
#
loop_
_entity.id
_entity.type
_entity.pdbx_description
1 polymer ?
#
loop_
_entity_poly.entity_id
_entity_poly.type
_entity_poly.pdbx_seq_one_letter_code
_entity_poly.pdbx_strand_id
1 'polypeptide(L)'
;QNHNEAMKQCNNDYNKTAKEGELNENMAKYELLKQEGRAKRGTFHTVHGDIQTPVFMNVGTVGAIKGAVSTDDLKEIKCQVELSNTYHLHVRTGDKIIKELGGLHKFMVWDRPILTDSGGFQVFSLAGLRRIREEGVTFHSHIDGRKIFMGPEESMRIQSNLASTIAMAFDECPSSVADREYIEKSVARTTRWLVRCKKEMERLNSLPDTINKHQMLFGINQGGVYEDIRIKHADEISKLNLDGYAVGGLAVGCLLYT
;
A
#
# COMPACT_ATOMS: atom_id res chain seq x y z
N GLN A 1 31.46 24.80 0.20
CA GLN A 1 32.03 23.79 -0.71
C GLN A 1 31.64 22.36 -0.28
N ASN A 2 31.65 22.04 1.02
CA ASN A 2 31.37 20.67 1.52
C ASN A 2 29.91 20.18 1.36
N HIS A 3 28.92 21.06 1.33
CA HIS A 3 27.51 20.64 1.27
C HIS A 3 27.10 20.14 -0.12
N ASN A 4 27.65 20.74 -1.18
CA ASN A 4 27.39 20.31 -2.57
C ASN A 4 28.12 19.03 -2.96
N GLU A 5 29.25 18.72 -2.34
CA GLU A 5 29.96 17.47 -2.54
C GLU A 5 29.28 16.31 -1.83
N ALA A 6 28.79 16.51 -0.59
CA ALA A 6 28.01 15.54 0.15
C ALA A 6 26.69 15.19 -0.57
N MET A 7 26.01 16.16 -1.16
CA MET A 7 24.80 15.91 -1.97
C MET A 7 25.10 15.15 -3.26
N LYS A 8 26.23 15.41 -3.91
CA LYS A 8 26.66 14.67 -5.10
C LYS A 8 27.06 13.25 -4.77
N GLN A 9 27.73 13.03 -3.64
CA GLN A 9 28.08 11.70 -3.15
C GLN A 9 26.82 10.88 -2.83
N CYS A 10 25.87 11.45 -2.08
CA CYS A 10 24.59 10.82 -1.75
C CYS A 10 23.76 10.47 -3.01
N ASN A 11 23.75 11.33 -4.04
CA ASN A 11 23.11 11.06 -5.30
C ASN A 11 23.82 9.98 -6.12
N ASN A 12 25.15 9.89 -6.04
CA ASN A 12 25.92 8.85 -6.72
C ASN A 12 25.74 7.49 -6.05
N ASP A 13 25.70 7.43 -4.73
CA ASP A 13 25.47 6.20 -3.98
C ASP A 13 24.01 5.71 -4.15
N TYR A 14 23.03 6.63 -4.20
CA TYR A 14 21.65 6.30 -4.51
C TYR A 14 21.47 5.75 -5.94
N ASN A 15 22.16 6.35 -6.92
CA ASN A 15 22.14 5.87 -8.32
C ASN A 15 22.91 4.56 -8.52
N LYS A 16 23.85 4.23 -7.64
CA LYS A 16 24.61 2.98 -7.68
C LYS A 16 23.77 1.83 -7.12
N THR A 17 23.07 2.04 -6.00
CA THR A 17 22.09 1.09 -5.46
C THR A 17 20.89 0.87 -6.39
N ALA A 18 20.43 1.92 -7.08
CA ALA A 18 19.36 1.80 -8.08
C ALA A 18 19.79 1.02 -9.35
N LYS A 19 21.09 1.00 -9.69
CA LYS A 19 21.60 0.20 -10.83
C LYS A 19 21.87 -1.26 -10.49
N GLU A 20 22.05 -1.60 -9.21
CA GLU A 20 22.20 -2.99 -8.75
C GLU A 20 20.85 -3.68 -8.54
N GLY A 21 19.74 -2.93 -8.62
CA GLY A 21 18.36 -3.41 -8.47
C GLY A 21 17.66 -3.83 -9.76
N GLU A 22 18.34 -4.24 -10.83
CA GLU A 22 17.71 -5.03 -11.87
C GLU A 22 17.33 -6.38 -11.27
N LEU A 23 16.10 -6.43 -10.68
CA LEU A 23 15.46 -7.68 -10.34
C LEU A 23 15.47 -8.55 -11.60
N ASN A 24 16.22 -9.60 -11.55
CA ASN A 24 16.20 -10.64 -12.56
C ASN A 24 14.74 -11.09 -12.69
N GLU A 25 14.10 -10.88 -13.85
CA GLU A 25 12.67 -11.16 -14.08
C GLU A 25 12.27 -12.61 -13.73
N ASN A 26 13.27 -13.48 -13.50
CA ASN A 26 13.13 -14.87 -13.10
C ASN A 26 13.28 -15.13 -11.59
N MET A 27 13.52 -14.13 -10.75
CA MET A 27 13.63 -14.33 -9.31
C MET A 27 12.24 -14.37 -8.67
N ALA A 28 11.96 -15.43 -7.91
CA ALA A 28 10.74 -15.51 -7.12
C ALA A 28 10.68 -14.32 -6.15
N LYS A 29 9.56 -13.57 -6.15
CA LYS A 29 9.36 -12.42 -5.24
C LYS A 29 9.39 -12.81 -3.77
N TYR A 30 9.02 -14.05 -3.45
CA TYR A 30 9.04 -14.60 -2.09
C TYR A 30 9.79 -15.94 -2.08
N GLU A 31 10.83 -16.02 -1.26
CA GLU A 31 11.60 -17.22 -1.00
C GLU A 31 11.28 -17.79 0.37
N LEU A 32 10.76 -19.02 0.44
CA LEU A 32 10.54 -19.72 1.70
C LEU A 32 11.85 -20.34 2.19
N LEU A 33 12.42 -19.79 3.27
CA LEU A 33 13.70 -20.25 3.83
C LEU A 33 13.52 -21.42 4.79
N LYS A 34 12.47 -21.40 5.62
CA LYS A 34 12.20 -22.44 6.63
C LYS A 34 10.73 -22.55 6.95
N GLN A 35 10.28 -23.78 7.21
CA GLN A 35 8.94 -24.07 7.70
C GLN A 35 9.02 -25.07 8.84
N GLU A 36 8.31 -24.79 9.95
CA GLU A 36 8.10 -25.70 11.09
C GLU A 36 6.61 -25.73 11.42
N GLY A 37 5.94 -26.83 11.14
CA GLY A 37 4.50 -26.92 11.23
C GLY A 37 3.82 -25.89 10.34
N ARG A 38 3.06 -24.96 10.94
CA ARG A 38 2.37 -23.86 10.23
C ARG A 38 3.22 -22.56 10.18
N ALA A 39 4.28 -22.46 10.99
CA ALA A 39 5.16 -21.30 11.01
C ALA A 39 6.08 -21.29 9.78
N LYS A 40 6.24 -20.13 9.17
CA LYS A 40 7.08 -19.93 7.98
C LYS A 40 8.02 -18.75 8.18
N ARG A 41 9.27 -18.91 7.76
CA ARG A 41 10.23 -17.83 7.61
C ARG A 41 10.63 -17.72 6.14
N GLY A 42 10.69 -16.52 5.62
CA GLY A 42 11.06 -16.29 4.22
C GLY A 42 11.66 -14.92 3.98
N THR A 43 12.10 -14.69 2.77
CA THR A 43 12.53 -13.39 2.26
C THR A 43 11.58 -12.92 1.19
N PHE A 44 11.12 -11.68 1.28
CA PHE A 44 10.36 -11.03 0.23
C PHE A 44 11.24 -9.99 -0.45
N HIS A 45 11.51 -10.21 -1.74
CA HIS A 45 12.40 -9.40 -2.55
C HIS A 45 11.66 -8.20 -3.15
N THR A 46 12.22 -7.00 -3.00
CA THR A 46 11.65 -5.77 -3.55
C THR A 46 12.72 -4.90 -4.21
N VAL A 47 12.31 -3.93 -5.02
CA VAL A 47 13.22 -2.96 -5.67
C VAL A 47 13.91 -2.01 -4.66
N HIS A 48 13.43 -1.96 -3.42
CA HIS A 48 14.01 -1.14 -2.35
C HIS A 48 14.65 -1.99 -1.24
N GLY A 49 15.00 -3.24 -1.54
CA GLY A 49 15.65 -4.17 -0.63
C GLY A 49 14.75 -5.32 -0.18
N ASP A 50 15.35 -6.25 0.55
CA ASP A 50 14.73 -7.48 1.00
C ASP A 50 14.03 -7.29 2.35
N ILE A 51 12.90 -7.97 2.51
CA ILE A 51 12.13 -8.04 3.75
C ILE A 51 12.20 -9.46 4.28
N GLN A 52 12.79 -9.62 5.46
CA GLN A 52 12.78 -10.91 6.19
C GLN A 52 11.44 -11.08 6.89
N THR A 53 10.72 -12.16 6.60
CA THR A 53 9.42 -12.45 7.18
C THR A 53 9.48 -13.56 8.23
N PRO A 54 8.67 -13.52 9.30
CA PRO A 54 7.64 -12.52 9.59
C PRO A 54 8.22 -11.17 9.99
N VAL A 55 7.50 -10.08 9.68
CA VAL A 55 7.93 -8.71 9.96
C VAL A 55 6.74 -7.86 10.43
N PHE A 56 7.00 -6.90 11.29
CA PHE A 56 6.06 -5.86 11.66
C PHE A 56 6.31 -4.61 10.82
N MET A 57 5.25 -3.99 10.30
CA MET A 57 5.30 -2.71 9.59
C MET A 57 4.86 -1.59 10.51
N ASN A 58 5.75 -0.63 10.77
CA ASN A 58 5.40 0.57 11.51
C ASN A 58 4.50 1.47 10.66
N VAL A 59 3.58 2.19 11.30
CA VAL A 59 2.67 3.08 10.60
C VAL A 59 3.15 4.53 10.68
N GLY A 60 3.72 5.01 9.59
CA GLY A 60 4.08 6.40 9.36
C GLY A 60 2.97 7.14 8.61
N THR A 61 1.98 7.65 9.32
CA THR A 61 0.71 8.17 8.75
C THR A 61 0.91 9.20 7.63
N VAL A 62 1.84 10.12 7.78
CA VAL A 62 2.10 11.23 6.82
C VAL A 62 3.59 11.33 6.47
N GLY A 63 4.24 10.20 6.21
CA GLY A 63 5.67 10.15 5.97
C GLY A 63 6.51 10.28 7.24
N ALA A 64 5.90 10.07 8.42
CA ALA A 64 6.55 10.04 9.72
C ALA A 64 5.66 9.34 10.73
N ILE A 65 6.27 8.74 11.75
CA ILE A 65 5.53 8.17 12.88
C ILE A 65 5.18 9.28 13.87
N LYS A 66 3.92 9.33 14.29
CA LYS A 66 3.47 10.26 15.32
C LYS A 66 4.21 9.99 16.63
N GLY A 67 4.60 11.04 17.34
CA GLY A 67 5.30 10.93 18.62
C GLY A 67 6.83 11.06 18.50
N ALA A 68 7.30 11.73 17.44
CA ALA A 68 8.70 12.11 17.23
C ALA A 68 9.68 10.93 16.98
N VAL A 69 9.22 9.84 16.38
CA VAL A 69 10.11 8.78 15.88
C VAL A 69 10.59 9.19 14.48
N SER A 70 11.87 9.41 14.34
CA SER A 70 12.50 9.79 13.07
C SER A 70 12.83 8.58 12.21
N THR A 71 13.19 8.83 10.96
CA THR A 71 13.72 7.81 10.04
C THR A 71 15.02 7.19 10.58
N ASP A 72 15.86 7.97 11.24
CA ASP A 72 17.11 7.48 11.84
C ASP A 72 16.83 6.54 13.02
N ASP A 73 15.85 6.87 13.87
CA ASP A 73 15.40 5.97 14.95
C ASP A 73 14.91 4.63 14.39
N LEU A 74 14.13 4.67 13.27
CA LEU A 74 13.66 3.46 12.59
C LEU A 74 14.81 2.62 12.02
N LYS A 75 15.85 3.27 11.49
CA LYS A 75 17.05 2.60 10.99
C LYS A 75 17.85 1.96 12.12
N GLU A 76 17.98 2.63 13.26
CA GLU A 76 18.67 2.14 14.45
C GLU A 76 18.01 0.87 15.00
N ILE A 77 16.69 0.85 15.12
CA ILE A 77 15.93 -0.35 15.53
C ILE A 77 15.80 -1.41 14.43
N LYS A 78 16.45 -1.21 13.28
CA LYS A 78 16.47 -2.13 12.14
C LYS A 78 15.07 -2.42 11.55
N CYS A 79 14.19 -1.41 11.57
CA CYS A 79 12.91 -1.50 10.87
C CYS A 79 13.17 -1.81 9.39
N GLN A 80 12.46 -2.80 8.83
CA GLN A 80 12.71 -3.26 7.47
C GLN A 80 11.73 -2.64 6.46
N VAL A 81 10.51 -2.33 6.90
CA VAL A 81 9.44 -1.84 6.04
C VAL A 81 8.54 -0.90 6.83
N GLU A 82 8.09 0.18 6.19
CA GLU A 82 7.17 1.16 6.77
C GLU A 82 5.87 1.22 5.98
N LEU A 83 4.76 1.48 6.68
CA LEU A 83 3.46 1.71 6.08
C LEU A 83 3.12 3.20 6.14
N SER A 84 2.77 3.80 5.00
CA SER A 84 2.28 5.18 4.91
C SER A 84 0.84 5.23 4.41
N ASN A 85 0.05 6.19 4.93
CA ASN A 85 -1.37 6.28 4.62
C ASN A 85 -1.65 7.17 3.41
N THR A 86 -2.11 6.58 2.34
CA THR A 86 -2.44 7.23 1.05
C THR A 86 -3.40 8.40 1.21
N TYR A 87 -4.51 8.21 1.91
CA TYR A 87 -5.50 9.25 2.14
C TYR A 87 -4.91 10.48 2.84
N HIS A 88 -4.18 10.26 3.94
CA HIS A 88 -3.62 11.36 4.72
C HIS A 88 -2.55 12.14 3.95
N LEU A 89 -1.71 11.45 3.19
CA LEU A 89 -0.70 12.08 2.33
C LEU A 89 -1.35 12.89 1.20
N HIS A 90 -2.42 12.35 0.58
CA HIS A 90 -3.15 13.04 -0.48
C HIS A 90 -3.83 14.33 0.01
N VAL A 91 -4.50 14.29 1.17
CA VAL A 91 -5.29 15.45 1.64
C VAL A 91 -4.48 16.50 2.39
N ARG A 92 -3.32 16.15 2.98
CA ARG A 92 -2.48 17.09 3.74
C ARG A 92 -1.35 17.68 2.89
N THR A 93 -0.39 16.84 2.52
CA THR A 93 0.78 17.26 1.74
C THR A 93 0.43 17.41 0.26
N GLY A 94 -0.35 16.44 -0.27
CA GLY A 94 -0.65 16.31 -1.68
C GLY A 94 0.33 15.37 -2.40
N ASP A 95 -0.21 14.36 -3.03
CA ASP A 95 0.57 13.34 -3.76
C ASP A 95 1.38 13.94 -4.92
N LYS A 96 0.88 15.00 -5.57
CA LYS A 96 1.60 15.69 -6.65
C LYS A 96 2.86 16.38 -6.15
N ILE A 97 2.80 17.04 -4.98
CA ILE A 97 3.96 17.68 -4.35
C ILE A 97 4.99 16.60 -3.99
N ILE A 98 4.56 15.47 -3.44
CA ILE A 98 5.45 14.36 -3.13
C ILE A 98 6.10 13.79 -4.41
N LYS A 99 5.35 13.69 -5.52
CA LYS A 99 5.91 13.32 -6.82
C LYS A 99 7.00 14.29 -7.29
N GLU A 100 6.76 15.59 -7.20
CA GLU A 100 7.74 16.64 -7.56
C GLU A 100 9.02 16.55 -6.72
N LEU A 101 8.89 16.12 -5.45
CA LEU A 101 10.03 15.87 -4.55
C LEU A 101 10.73 14.52 -4.79
N GLY A 102 10.25 13.72 -5.75
CA GLY A 102 10.84 12.45 -6.14
C GLY A 102 10.32 11.22 -5.39
N GLY A 103 9.09 11.31 -4.87
CA GLY A 103 8.38 10.21 -4.19
C GLY A 103 8.65 10.14 -2.69
N LEU A 104 7.94 9.22 -2.00
CA LEU A 104 7.99 9.08 -0.54
C LEU A 104 9.39 8.76 -0.03
N HIS A 105 10.14 7.92 -0.71
CA HIS A 105 11.49 7.53 -0.29
C HIS A 105 12.40 8.76 -0.12
N LYS A 106 12.36 9.70 -1.06
CA LYS A 106 13.11 10.96 -0.94
C LYS A 106 12.49 11.92 0.07
N PHE A 107 11.18 12.02 0.09
CA PHE A 107 10.46 12.91 1.01
C PHE A 107 10.70 12.53 2.47
N MET A 108 10.76 11.23 2.79
CA MET A 108 10.98 10.69 4.13
C MET A 108 12.46 10.46 4.48
N VAL A 109 13.36 10.54 3.49
CA VAL A 109 14.76 10.11 3.62
C VAL A 109 14.84 8.63 4.06
N TRP A 110 13.95 7.79 3.50
CA TRP A 110 13.83 6.37 3.80
C TRP A 110 14.24 5.55 2.58
N ASP A 111 15.22 4.65 2.75
CA ASP A 111 15.84 3.86 1.70
C ASP A 111 15.38 2.40 1.64
N ARG A 112 14.43 2.01 2.52
CA ARG A 112 13.90 0.65 2.61
C ARG A 112 12.46 0.58 2.07
N PRO A 113 11.88 -0.62 1.92
CA PRO A 113 10.53 -0.77 1.41
C PRO A 113 9.48 0.06 2.15
N ILE A 114 8.54 0.63 1.37
CA ILE A 114 7.35 1.33 1.86
C ILE A 114 6.12 0.65 1.27
N LEU A 115 5.15 0.35 2.13
CA LEU A 115 3.81 -0.02 1.71
C LEU A 115 2.88 1.18 1.89
N THR A 116 2.11 1.52 0.87
CA THR A 116 1.00 2.48 0.99
C THR A 116 -0.33 1.74 1.05
N ASP A 117 -1.18 2.11 2.02
CA ASP A 117 -2.54 1.58 2.08
C ASP A 117 -3.40 2.07 0.90
N SER A 118 -4.58 1.48 0.71
CA SER A 118 -5.48 1.86 -0.38
C SER A 118 -6.11 3.26 -0.22
N GLY A 119 -6.09 3.81 1.00
CA GLY A 119 -6.91 4.96 1.39
C GLY A 119 -8.38 4.61 1.67
N GLY A 120 -8.81 3.41 1.32
CA GLY A 120 -10.20 2.95 1.47
C GLY A 120 -10.67 2.96 2.93
N PHE A 121 -9.91 2.39 3.85
CA PHE A 121 -10.28 2.34 5.26
C PHE A 121 -10.57 3.74 5.83
N GLN A 122 -9.72 4.74 5.56
CA GLN A 122 -9.91 6.11 6.04
C GLN A 122 -11.14 6.76 5.43
N VAL A 123 -11.42 6.50 4.16
CA VAL A 123 -12.64 6.93 3.49
C VAL A 123 -13.88 6.32 4.17
N PHE A 124 -13.79 5.06 4.59
CA PHE A 124 -14.90 4.37 5.26
C PHE A 124 -15.03 4.70 6.75
N SER A 125 -13.94 5.00 7.45
CA SER A 125 -13.94 5.26 8.89
C SER A 125 -14.13 6.75 9.25
N LEU A 126 -13.57 7.67 8.46
CA LEU A 126 -13.53 9.11 8.77
C LEU A 126 -14.64 9.93 8.09
N ALA A 127 -15.25 9.41 7.05
CA ALA A 127 -16.28 10.13 6.29
C ALA A 127 -17.68 9.87 6.86
N GLY A 128 -18.22 10.82 7.62
CA GLY A 128 -19.57 10.74 8.18
C GLY A 128 -20.68 10.66 7.13
N LEU A 129 -20.52 11.36 5.98
CA LEU A 129 -21.41 11.31 4.83
C LEU A 129 -20.62 10.85 3.61
N ARG A 130 -20.81 9.60 3.22
CA ARG A 130 -20.19 9.00 2.03
C ARG A 130 -21.24 8.41 1.10
N ARG A 131 -20.97 8.48 -0.19
CA ARG A 131 -21.78 7.84 -1.21
C ARG A 131 -20.94 6.85 -2.00
N ILE A 132 -21.22 5.57 -1.78
CA ILE A 132 -20.54 4.47 -2.48
C ILE A 132 -21.31 4.17 -3.75
N ARG A 133 -20.57 4.06 -4.86
CA ARG A 133 -21.07 3.66 -6.16
C ARG A 133 -20.12 2.68 -6.81
N GLU A 134 -20.46 2.15 -7.98
CA GLU A 134 -19.58 1.25 -8.73
C GLU A 134 -18.29 1.95 -9.20
N GLU A 135 -18.38 3.25 -9.51
CA GLU A 135 -17.25 4.06 -9.95
C GLU A 135 -16.25 4.29 -8.84
N GLY A 136 -16.69 4.41 -7.60
CA GLY A 136 -15.88 4.74 -6.42
C GLY A 136 -16.71 5.38 -5.32
N VAL A 137 -16.04 6.11 -4.43
CA VAL A 137 -16.63 6.73 -3.25
C VAL A 137 -16.49 8.24 -3.31
N THR A 138 -17.59 8.95 -3.08
CA THR A 138 -17.60 10.40 -2.88
C THR A 138 -17.80 10.70 -1.41
N PHE A 139 -16.97 11.55 -0.84
CA PHE A 139 -17.00 11.92 0.57
C PHE A 139 -16.48 13.34 0.79
N HIS A 140 -16.51 13.81 2.03
CA HIS A 140 -15.96 15.12 2.40
C HIS A 140 -14.70 14.97 3.26
N SER A 141 -13.67 15.73 2.93
CA SER A 141 -12.43 15.79 3.69
C SER A 141 -12.70 16.20 5.13
N HIS A 142 -12.14 15.48 6.09
CA HIS A 142 -12.23 15.81 7.52
C HIS A 142 -11.37 17.02 7.91
N ILE A 143 -10.54 17.53 6.99
CA ILE A 143 -9.64 18.67 7.25
C ILE A 143 -10.31 19.99 6.88
N ASP A 144 -10.87 20.06 5.68
CA ASP A 144 -11.36 21.32 5.07
C ASP A 144 -12.79 21.20 4.52
N GLY A 145 -13.43 20.04 4.68
CA GLY A 145 -14.79 19.81 4.23
C GLY A 145 -14.96 19.71 2.71
N ARG A 146 -13.91 19.83 1.92
CA ARG A 146 -14.01 19.75 0.46
C ARG A 146 -14.50 18.38 0.02
N LYS A 147 -15.27 18.36 -1.06
CA LYS A 147 -15.75 17.14 -1.68
C LYS A 147 -14.60 16.44 -2.42
N ILE A 148 -14.39 15.16 -2.12
CA ILE A 148 -13.37 14.31 -2.74
C ILE A 148 -14.05 13.10 -3.36
N PHE A 149 -13.61 12.73 -4.55
CA PHE A 149 -13.90 11.44 -5.17
C PHE A 149 -12.65 10.57 -5.13
N MET A 150 -12.80 9.31 -4.74
CA MET A 150 -11.74 8.31 -4.76
C MET A 150 -12.33 6.99 -5.26
N GLY A 151 -11.73 6.47 -6.30
CA GLY A 151 -12.01 5.17 -6.87
C GLY A 151 -10.73 4.39 -7.12
N PRO A 152 -10.82 3.22 -7.76
CA PRO A 152 -9.66 2.40 -8.08
C PRO A 152 -8.55 3.16 -8.82
N GLU A 153 -8.90 3.87 -9.88
CA GLU A 153 -7.94 4.60 -10.70
C GLU A 153 -7.32 5.79 -9.95
N GLU A 154 -8.12 6.52 -9.17
CA GLU A 154 -7.63 7.62 -8.33
C GLU A 154 -6.65 7.13 -7.28
N SER A 155 -6.99 6.04 -6.57
CA SER A 155 -6.11 5.44 -5.56
C SER A 155 -4.79 4.99 -6.17
N MET A 156 -4.82 4.29 -7.30
CA MET A 156 -3.60 3.86 -7.99
C MET A 156 -2.76 5.04 -8.46
N ARG A 157 -3.35 6.09 -9.02
CA ARG A 157 -2.62 7.30 -9.43
C ARG A 157 -1.97 8.01 -8.27
N ILE A 158 -2.68 8.14 -7.15
CA ILE A 158 -2.12 8.74 -5.93
C ILE A 158 -0.92 7.91 -5.44
N GLN A 159 -1.06 6.60 -5.33
CA GLN A 159 0.02 5.71 -4.88
C GLN A 159 1.20 5.68 -5.86
N SER A 160 0.96 5.77 -7.17
CA SER A 160 2.01 5.92 -8.18
C SER A 160 2.79 7.25 -8.01
N ASN A 161 2.10 8.35 -7.69
CA ASN A 161 2.76 9.63 -7.38
C ASN A 161 3.57 9.55 -6.08
N LEU A 162 3.09 8.81 -5.09
CA LEU A 162 3.81 8.53 -3.84
C LEU A 162 5.03 7.63 -4.08
N ALA A 163 5.03 6.83 -5.14
CA ALA A 163 6.11 5.93 -5.55
C ALA A 163 6.52 4.91 -4.48
N SER A 164 5.56 4.40 -3.71
CA SER A 164 5.82 3.34 -2.72
C SER A 164 6.34 2.07 -3.40
N THR A 165 6.92 1.17 -2.60
CA THR A 165 7.36 -0.15 -3.07
C THR A 165 6.16 -1.04 -3.36
N ILE A 166 5.18 -1.04 -2.45
CA ILE A 166 3.97 -1.84 -2.49
C ILE A 166 2.77 -0.91 -2.37
N ALA A 167 1.85 -1.00 -3.31
CA ALA A 167 0.55 -0.33 -3.30
C ALA A 167 -0.56 -1.32 -2.97
N MET A 168 -1.48 -0.93 -2.09
CA MET A 168 -2.68 -1.71 -1.79
C MET A 168 -3.81 -1.34 -2.75
N ALA A 169 -4.50 -2.35 -3.27
CA ALA A 169 -5.66 -2.12 -4.12
C ALA A 169 -6.79 -1.41 -3.36
N PHE A 170 -7.52 -0.52 -4.05
CA PHE A 170 -8.67 0.15 -3.47
C PHE A 170 -9.80 -0.85 -3.24
N ASP A 171 -10.29 -0.93 -2.02
CA ASP A 171 -11.28 -1.90 -1.57
C ASP A 171 -12.42 -1.24 -0.79
N GLU A 172 -13.53 -1.92 -0.66
CA GLU A 172 -14.58 -1.57 0.29
C GLU A 172 -14.42 -2.40 1.56
N CYS A 173 -14.20 -1.70 2.68
CA CYS A 173 -14.12 -2.31 4.00
C CYS A 173 -15.45 -2.08 4.74
N PRO A 174 -16.43 -3.00 4.65
CA PRO A 174 -17.72 -2.86 5.32
C PRO A 174 -17.57 -3.02 6.84
N SER A 175 -18.56 -2.47 7.57
CA SER A 175 -18.63 -2.65 9.02
C SER A 175 -18.81 -4.12 9.37
N SER A 176 -18.23 -4.54 10.51
CA SER A 176 -18.39 -5.91 11.05
C SER A 176 -19.83 -6.28 11.40
N VAL A 177 -20.69 -5.28 11.63
CA VAL A 177 -22.12 -5.46 11.89
C VAL A 177 -23.00 -5.41 10.64
N ALA A 178 -22.40 -5.31 9.46
CA ALA A 178 -23.14 -5.35 8.21
C ALA A 178 -23.76 -6.74 7.99
N ASP A 179 -24.96 -6.76 7.42
CA ASP A 179 -25.61 -8.02 7.08
C ASP A 179 -24.89 -8.78 5.97
N ARG A 180 -25.20 -10.07 5.86
CA ARG A 180 -24.55 -10.96 4.89
C ARG A 180 -24.73 -10.49 3.46
N GLU A 181 -25.94 -10.04 3.11
CA GLU A 181 -26.27 -9.62 1.74
C GLU A 181 -25.43 -8.39 1.33
N TYR A 182 -25.25 -7.45 2.26
CA TYR A 182 -24.38 -6.30 2.02
C TYR A 182 -22.92 -6.72 1.86
N ILE A 183 -22.42 -7.64 2.72
CA ILE A 183 -21.05 -8.16 2.63
C ILE A 183 -20.81 -8.83 1.27
N GLU A 184 -21.73 -9.65 0.78
CA GLU A 184 -21.62 -10.29 -0.55
C GLU A 184 -21.54 -9.27 -1.69
N LYS A 185 -22.36 -8.22 -1.65
CA LYS A 185 -22.33 -7.12 -2.62
C LYS A 185 -21.03 -6.31 -2.56
N SER A 186 -20.54 -6.04 -1.36
CA SER A 186 -19.30 -5.32 -1.10
C SER A 186 -18.08 -6.09 -1.60
N VAL A 187 -18.02 -7.39 -1.33
CA VAL A 187 -16.95 -8.29 -1.80
C VAL A 187 -16.92 -8.34 -3.32
N ALA A 188 -18.09 -8.54 -3.96
CA ALA A 188 -18.18 -8.55 -5.42
C ALA A 188 -17.74 -7.21 -6.05
N ARG A 189 -18.03 -6.08 -5.41
CA ARG A 189 -17.55 -4.75 -5.82
C ARG A 189 -16.03 -4.65 -5.65
N THR A 190 -15.49 -5.10 -4.53
CA THR A 190 -14.05 -5.12 -4.26
C THR A 190 -13.30 -5.93 -5.32
N THR A 191 -13.82 -7.09 -5.74
CA THR A 191 -13.23 -7.87 -6.84
C THR A 191 -13.19 -7.07 -8.15
N ARG A 192 -14.28 -6.39 -8.52
CA ARG A 192 -14.31 -5.56 -9.75
C ARG A 192 -13.36 -4.36 -9.66
N TRP A 193 -13.29 -3.73 -8.50
CA TRP A 193 -12.35 -2.63 -8.23
C TRP A 193 -10.90 -3.10 -8.31
N LEU A 194 -10.61 -4.30 -7.82
CA LEU A 194 -9.27 -4.88 -7.89
C LEU A 194 -8.80 -5.09 -9.33
N VAL A 195 -9.68 -5.55 -10.22
CA VAL A 195 -9.39 -5.66 -11.67
C VAL A 195 -9.05 -4.31 -12.28
N ARG A 196 -9.80 -3.24 -11.90
CA ARG A 196 -9.53 -1.87 -12.34
C ARG A 196 -8.20 -1.35 -11.78
N CYS A 197 -7.92 -1.60 -10.49
CA CYS A 197 -6.63 -1.26 -9.88
C CYS A 197 -5.46 -1.91 -10.63
N LYS A 198 -5.56 -3.20 -10.93
CA LYS A 198 -4.51 -3.93 -11.67
C LYS A 198 -4.25 -3.29 -13.03
N LYS A 199 -5.30 -3.07 -13.82
CA LYS A 199 -5.19 -2.44 -15.14
C LYS A 199 -4.57 -1.05 -15.08
N GLU A 200 -4.99 -0.24 -14.11
CA GLU A 200 -4.46 1.12 -13.94
C GLU A 200 -3.00 1.10 -13.45
N MET A 201 -2.62 0.19 -12.55
CA MET A 201 -1.25 0.04 -12.09
C MET A 201 -0.32 -0.36 -13.25
N GLU A 202 -0.71 -1.34 -14.07
CA GLU A 202 0.04 -1.73 -15.26
C GLU A 202 0.26 -0.55 -16.21
N ARG A 203 -0.81 0.24 -16.45
CA ARG A 203 -0.73 1.45 -17.26
C ARG A 203 0.22 2.49 -16.67
N LEU A 204 0.11 2.77 -15.37
CA LEU A 204 0.94 3.75 -14.68
C LEU A 204 2.41 3.33 -14.68
N ASN A 205 2.70 2.06 -14.40
CA ASN A 205 4.08 1.54 -14.40
C ASN A 205 4.75 1.61 -15.80
N SER A 206 3.96 1.66 -16.88
CA SER A 206 4.48 1.81 -18.24
C SER A 206 4.78 3.26 -18.65
N LEU A 207 4.34 4.27 -17.88
CA LEU A 207 4.54 5.67 -18.24
C LEU A 207 6.00 6.11 -18.07
N PRO A 208 6.51 7.00 -18.94
CA PRO A 208 7.90 7.44 -18.89
C PRO A 208 8.22 8.26 -17.61
N ASP A 209 7.26 9.01 -17.09
CA ASP A 209 7.38 9.90 -15.93
C ASP A 209 7.04 9.23 -14.58
N THR A 210 6.79 7.93 -14.57
CA THR A 210 6.57 7.17 -13.33
C THR A 210 7.90 6.99 -12.60
N ILE A 211 7.92 7.35 -11.32
CA ILE A 211 9.12 7.28 -10.47
C ILE A 211 9.49 5.83 -10.19
N ASN A 212 8.53 5.03 -9.70
CA ASN A 212 8.73 3.60 -9.47
C ASN A 212 7.95 2.77 -10.48
N LYS A 213 8.61 2.32 -11.54
CA LYS A 213 8.01 1.50 -12.60
C LYS A 213 7.79 0.04 -12.21
N HIS A 214 8.31 -0.36 -11.06
CA HIS A 214 8.19 -1.71 -10.50
C HIS A 214 7.35 -1.71 -9.22
N GLN A 215 6.45 -0.73 -9.07
CA GLN A 215 5.53 -0.68 -7.93
C GLN A 215 4.62 -1.92 -7.95
N MET A 216 4.66 -2.67 -6.85
CA MET A 216 3.90 -3.90 -6.67
C MET A 216 2.46 -3.59 -6.29
N LEU A 217 1.52 -4.45 -6.70
CA LEU A 217 0.12 -4.36 -6.32
C LEU A 217 -0.29 -5.53 -5.44
N PHE A 218 -0.79 -5.24 -4.24
CA PHE A 218 -1.39 -6.22 -3.34
C PHE A 218 -2.92 -6.12 -3.36
N GLY A 219 -3.58 -7.26 -3.57
CA GLY A 219 -5.03 -7.40 -3.44
C GLY A 219 -5.44 -7.55 -1.98
N ILE A 220 -6.72 -7.25 -1.67
CA ILE A 220 -7.24 -7.36 -0.31
C ILE A 220 -8.40 -8.35 -0.28
N ASN A 221 -8.25 -9.42 0.49
CA ASN A 221 -9.32 -10.37 0.77
C ASN A 221 -10.30 -9.79 1.80
N GLN A 222 -11.56 -9.67 1.41
CA GLN A 222 -12.66 -9.23 2.25
C GLN A 222 -13.67 -10.37 2.47
N GLY A 223 -14.67 -10.19 3.32
CA GLY A 223 -15.72 -11.18 3.60
C GLY A 223 -16.32 -11.07 5.00
N GLY A 224 -16.00 -10.01 5.75
CA GLY A 224 -16.50 -9.80 7.11
C GLY A 224 -16.12 -10.97 8.02
N VAL A 225 -17.09 -11.48 8.75
CA VAL A 225 -16.95 -12.65 9.64
C VAL A 225 -17.35 -13.98 8.96
N TYR A 226 -17.71 -13.96 7.69
CA TYR A 226 -18.24 -15.13 6.98
C TYR A 226 -17.10 -15.90 6.30
N GLU A 227 -16.77 -17.06 6.84
CA GLU A 227 -15.68 -17.92 6.36
C GLU A 227 -15.85 -18.31 4.89
N ASP A 228 -17.03 -18.77 4.51
CA ASP A 228 -17.35 -19.18 3.14
C ASP A 228 -17.17 -18.07 2.12
N ILE A 229 -17.56 -16.82 2.47
CA ILE A 229 -17.35 -15.64 1.62
C ILE A 229 -15.86 -15.34 1.50
N ARG A 230 -15.10 -15.40 2.60
CA ARG A 230 -13.65 -15.18 2.61
C ARG A 230 -12.91 -16.19 1.73
N ILE A 231 -13.24 -17.48 1.87
CA ILE A 231 -12.63 -18.55 1.07
C ILE A 231 -12.94 -18.33 -0.42
N LYS A 232 -14.19 -18.07 -0.76
CA LYS A 232 -14.60 -17.79 -2.14
C LYS A 232 -13.89 -16.58 -2.71
N HIS A 233 -13.83 -15.47 -1.97
CA HIS A 233 -13.16 -14.27 -2.43
C HIS A 233 -11.64 -14.47 -2.57
N ALA A 234 -11.00 -15.20 -1.66
CA ALA A 234 -9.58 -15.54 -1.78
C ALA A 234 -9.30 -16.35 -3.06
N ASP A 235 -10.13 -17.32 -3.39
CA ASP A 235 -10.04 -18.09 -4.64
C ASP A 235 -10.23 -17.20 -5.88
N GLU A 236 -11.19 -16.29 -5.84
CA GLU A 236 -11.44 -15.36 -6.95
C GLU A 236 -10.25 -14.42 -7.20
N ILE A 237 -9.74 -13.76 -6.17
CA ILE A 237 -8.67 -12.77 -6.33
C ILE A 237 -7.31 -13.42 -6.61
N SER A 238 -7.06 -14.65 -6.12
CA SER A 238 -5.81 -15.37 -6.38
C SER A 238 -5.57 -15.62 -7.88
N LYS A 239 -6.64 -15.75 -8.67
CA LYS A 239 -6.58 -15.94 -10.12
C LYS A 239 -6.08 -14.70 -10.88
N LEU A 240 -6.01 -13.55 -10.23
CA LEU A 240 -5.51 -12.32 -10.84
C LEU A 240 -3.97 -12.25 -10.87
N ASN A 241 -3.26 -13.18 -10.23
CA ASN A 241 -1.80 -13.24 -10.20
C ASN A 241 -1.17 -11.90 -9.84
N LEU A 242 -1.51 -11.38 -8.65
CA LEU A 242 -0.95 -10.15 -8.12
C LEU A 242 0.39 -10.42 -7.40
N ASP A 243 1.09 -9.35 -7.06
CA ASP A 243 2.38 -9.44 -6.34
C ASP A 243 2.24 -9.96 -4.91
N GLY A 244 1.05 -9.79 -4.32
CA GLY A 244 0.72 -10.28 -2.99
C GLY A 244 -0.74 -10.04 -2.61
N TYR A 245 -1.10 -10.52 -1.43
CA TYR A 245 -2.47 -10.45 -0.91
C TYR A 245 -2.49 -10.15 0.57
N ALA A 246 -3.42 -9.30 0.99
CA ALA A 246 -3.70 -8.98 2.37
C ALA A 246 -5.04 -9.56 2.83
N VAL A 247 -5.16 -9.83 4.12
CA VAL A 247 -6.42 -10.18 4.77
C VAL A 247 -7.00 -8.92 5.38
N GLY A 248 -8.06 -8.37 4.79
CA GLY A 248 -8.68 -7.12 5.21
C GLY A 248 -9.91 -7.30 6.10
N GLY A 249 -10.39 -6.18 6.65
CA GLY A 249 -11.64 -6.11 7.41
C GLY A 249 -11.60 -6.67 8.83
N LEU A 250 -10.46 -7.15 9.33
CA LEU A 250 -10.37 -7.77 10.65
C LEU A 250 -10.26 -6.74 11.79
N ALA A 251 -9.69 -5.56 11.54
CA ALA A 251 -9.49 -4.52 12.54
C ALA A 251 -10.72 -3.63 12.80
N VAL A 252 -11.80 -3.80 12.04
CA VAL A 252 -13.03 -2.96 12.13
C VAL A 252 -14.11 -3.61 12.97
N GLY A 253 -13.78 -4.06 14.17
CA GLY A 253 -14.73 -4.68 15.13
C GLY A 253 -14.89 -6.19 14.96
N CYS A 254 -14.13 -6.82 14.07
CA CYS A 254 -13.95 -8.26 14.05
C CYS A 254 -12.82 -8.60 15.02
N LEU A 255 -13.19 -8.91 16.26
CA LEU A 255 -12.23 -9.39 17.24
C LEU A 255 -11.82 -10.82 16.82
N LEU A 256 -10.61 -10.96 16.30
CA LEU A 256 -9.93 -12.25 16.31
C LEU A 256 -9.53 -12.56 17.76
N TYR A 257 -10.49 -12.98 18.57
CA TYR A 257 -10.17 -13.78 19.74
C TYR A 257 -10.18 -15.25 19.29
N THR A 258 -9.03 -15.78 19.13
CA THR A 258 -8.78 -17.21 19.20
C THR A 258 -8.19 -17.53 20.54
#